data_c1f14aee264764f8b654d983569a423d
#
_entry.id   c1f14aee264764f8b654d983569a423d
#
_cell.length_a   1.000
_cell.length_b   1.000
_cell.length_c   1.000
_cell.angle_alpha   90.00
_cell.angle_beta   90.00
_cell.angle_gamma   90.00
#
_symmetry.space_group_name_H-M   'P 1'
#
loop_
_entity.id
_entity.type
_entity.pdbx_description
1 polymer ?
#
loop_
_entity_poly.entity_id
_entity_poly.type
_entity_poly.pdbx_seq_one_letter_code
_entity_poly.pdbx_strand_id
1 'polypeptide(L)'
;WFSKNKPKVTTTKLKNGTLTKDPFKNSILYVTQKNFKFIRSKGMLSPFKCTFDVIVMYNKTPEAEFWGIEFKTYRKLKASNFDKMEKLIKAEPMWREMEDFIVMVDGQRLQSETISFDSEKNTTSTTRESWSGGRAQFLLEDFEEIAKASTLDMRYYGLNTDSQFDLEDNEVLSIKGLVAAALAD
;
A
#
# COMPACT_ATOMS: atom_id res chain seq x y z
N TRP A 1 -46.26 4.60 -12.93
CA TRP A 1 -45.61 3.61 -12.03
C TRP A 1 -44.13 3.51 -12.39
N PHE A 2 -43.32 4.37 -11.80
CA PHE A 2 -41.87 4.27 -11.94
C PHE A 2 -41.32 3.33 -10.86
N SER A 3 -40.59 2.31 -11.31
CA SER A 3 -39.98 1.26 -10.50
C SER A 3 -39.19 1.88 -9.33
N LYS A 4 -39.46 1.38 -8.11
CA LYS A 4 -38.80 1.80 -6.86
C LYS A 4 -37.34 1.35 -6.69
N ASN A 5 -36.77 0.63 -7.65
CA ASN A 5 -35.42 0.10 -7.58
C ASN A 5 -34.44 0.93 -8.41
N LYS A 6 -34.09 2.13 -7.92
CA LYS A 6 -32.92 2.84 -8.47
C LYS A 6 -31.64 2.06 -8.06
N PRO A 7 -30.68 1.93 -8.99
CA PRO A 7 -29.40 1.33 -8.64
C PRO A 7 -28.79 2.13 -7.47
N LYS A 8 -28.21 1.42 -6.52
CA LYS A 8 -27.64 2.02 -5.30
C LYS A 8 -26.28 1.40 -5.03
N VAL A 9 -25.32 2.24 -4.66
CA VAL A 9 -24.05 1.77 -4.12
C VAL A 9 -24.31 0.97 -2.84
N THR A 10 -23.76 -0.22 -2.77
CA THR A 10 -23.87 -1.11 -1.62
C THR A 10 -22.51 -1.43 -1.06
N THR A 11 -22.40 -1.40 0.27
CA THR A 11 -21.18 -1.78 0.99
C THR A 11 -21.53 -2.93 1.93
N THR A 12 -20.85 -4.06 1.78
CA THR A 12 -21.02 -5.26 2.59
C THR A 12 -19.76 -5.52 3.40
N LYS A 13 -19.94 -5.74 4.69
CA LYS A 13 -18.86 -6.13 5.59
C LYS A 13 -18.67 -7.64 5.48
N LEU A 14 -17.45 -8.07 5.11
CA LEU A 14 -17.05 -9.46 5.07
C LEU A 14 -16.22 -9.82 6.30
N LYS A 15 -15.75 -11.05 6.41
CA LYS A 15 -14.97 -11.52 7.57
C LYS A 15 -13.65 -10.76 7.68
N ASN A 16 -12.94 -10.60 6.59
CA ASN A 16 -11.60 -10.03 6.55
C ASN A 16 -11.54 -8.68 5.84
N GLY A 17 -12.62 -8.26 5.19
CA GLY A 17 -12.64 -7.06 4.38
C GLY A 17 -13.99 -6.39 4.25
N THR A 18 -14.03 -5.39 3.39
CA THR A 18 -15.24 -4.64 3.01
C THR A 18 -15.37 -4.67 1.49
N LEU A 19 -16.53 -5.14 1.01
CA LEU A 19 -16.87 -5.18 -0.41
C LEU A 19 -17.83 -4.05 -0.74
N THR A 20 -17.46 -3.18 -1.66
CA THR A 20 -18.29 -2.11 -2.21
C THR A 20 -18.62 -2.40 -3.66
N LYS A 21 -19.92 -2.39 -4.01
CA LYS A 21 -20.40 -2.50 -5.39
C LYS A 21 -21.04 -1.18 -5.79
N ASP A 22 -20.53 -0.59 -6.87
CA ASP A 22 -21.07 0.63 -7.46
C ASP A 22 -21.69 0.34 -8.84
N PRO A 23 -23.02 0.19 -8.93
CA PRO A 23 -23.69 -0.09 -10.19
C PRO A 23 -23.64 1.06 -11.20
N PHE A 24 -23.37 2.31 -10.75
CA PHE A 24 -23.24 3.46 -11.65
C PHE A 24 -21.92 3.44 -12.41
N LYS A 25 -20.87 2.94 -11.76
CA LYS A 25 -19.52 2.78 -12.33
C LYS A 25 -19.28 1.36 -12.84
N ASN A 26 -20.22 0.46 -12.65
CA ASN A 26 -20.05 -0.98 -12.88
C ASN A 26 -18.74 -1.48 -12.25
N SER A 27 -18.51 -1.10 -10.99
CA SER A 27 -17.27 -1.40 -10.29
C SER A 27 -17.50 -2.17 -9.00
N ILE A 28 -16.50 -2.99 -8.65
CA ILE A 28 -16.40 -3.73 -7.40
C ILE A 28 -15.06 -3.36 -6.77
N LEU A 29 -15.09 -2.99 -5.49
CA LEU A 29 -13.91 -2.73 -4.70
C LEU A 29 -13.98 -3.54 -3.41
N TYR A 30 -12.99 -4.38 -3.18
CA TYR A 30 -12.73 -5.03 -1.89
C TYR A 30 -11.49 -4.42 -1.25
N VAL A 31 -11.52 -4.22 0.06
CA VAL A 31 -10.36 -3.75 0.85
C VAL A 31 -10.33 -4.50 2.18
N THR A 32 -9.15 -4.99 2.58
CA THR A 32 -8.98 -5.64 3.89
C THR A 32 -9.36 -4.71 5.04
N GLN A 33 -10.03 -5.23 6.06
CA GLN A 33 -10.38 -4.47 7.27
C GLN A 33 -9.17 -4.19 8.16
N LYS A 34 -8.22 -5.13 8.18
CA LYS A 34 -6.97 -4.99 8.92
C LYS A 34 -5.88 -4.55 7.97
N ASN A 35 -5.11 -3.58 8.38
CA ASN A 35 -3.88 -3.18 7.73
C ASN A 35 -2.69 -3.69 8.56
N PHE A 36 -1.58 -3.92 7.90
CA PHE A 36 -0.31 -4.17 8.53
C PHE A 36 0.50 -2.87 8.52
N LYS A 37 1.16 -2.54 9.64
CA LYS A 37 1.98 -1.34 9.76
C LYS A 37 3.39 -1.69 10.18
N PHE A 38 4.36 -1.05 9.54
CA PHE A 38 5.76 -1.12 9.97
C PHE A 38 6.45 0.23 9.83
N ILE A 39 7.62 0.38 10.42
CA ILE A 39 8.37 1.63 10.44
C ILE A 39 9.75 1.39 9.85
N ARG A 40 10.18 2.31 9.00
CA ARG A 40 11.57 2.41 8.54
C ARG A 40 12.18 3.72 9.03
N SER A 41 13.45 3.65 9.41
CA SER A 41 14.25 4.81 9.78
C SER A 41 15.64 4.69 9.17
N LYS A 42 16.26 5.82 8.82
CA LYS A 42 17.64 5.86 8.34
C LYS A 42 18.58 5.91 9.54
N GLY A 43 19.12 4.74 9.93
CA GLY A 43 20.04 4.61 11.06
C GLY A 43 19.36 4.64 12.43
N MET A 44 20.10 4.18 13.45
CA MET A 44 19.57 3.95 14.81
C MET A 44 19.18 5.25 15.54
N LEU A 45 19.76 6.41 15.17
CA LEU A 45 19.48 7.71 15.75
C LEU A 45 18.79 8.68 14.79
N SER A 46 18.25 8.18 13.68
CA SER A 46 17.62 9.03 12.69
C SER A 46 16.33 9.66 13.24
N PRO A 47 16.17 10.98 13.18
CA PRO A 47 14.91 11.64 13.44
C PRO A 47 13.85 11.31 12.39
N PHE A 48 14.23 10.63 11.31
CA PHE A 48 13.42 10.34 10.15
C PHE A 48 12.83 8.96 10.27
N LYS A 49 11.57 8.94 10.67
CA LYS A 49 10.76 7.72 10.69
C LYS A 49 9.65 7.86 9.68
N CYS A 50 9.51 6.86 8.83
CA CYS A 50 8.37 6.71 7.94
C CYS A 50 7.56 5.49 8.36
N THR A 51 6.27 5.68 8.55
CA THR A 51 5.34 4.58 8.78
C THR A 51 4.81 4.12 7.45
N PHE A 52 4.88 2.82 7.20
CA PHE A 52 4.27 2.14 6.07
C PHE A 52 3.00 1.47 6.55
N ASP A 53 1.90 1.79 5.91
CA ASP A 53 0.59 1.18 6.10
C ASP A 53 0.28 0.34 4.87
N VAL A 54 0.08 -0.97 5.06
CA VAL A 54 -0.10 -1.93 3.97
C VAL A 54 -1.50 -2.50 4.03
N ILE A 55 -2.21 -2.43 2.92
CA ILE A 55 -3.51 -3.05 2.73
C ILE A 55 -3.49 -3.94 1.48
N VAL A 56 -4.40 -4.90 1.45
CA VAL A 56 -4.69 -5.70 0.28
C VAL A 56 -6.06 -5.31 -0.25
N MET A 57 -6.18 -5.24 -1.57
CA MET A 57 -7.42 -4.86 -2.24
C MET A 57 -7.64 -5.66 -3.51
N TYR A 58 -8.91 -5.78 -3.89
CA TYR A 58 -9.33 -6.22 -5.22
C TYR A 58 -10.16 -5.11 -5.86
N ASN A 59 -9.89 -4.81 -7.10
CA ASN A 59 -10.65 -3.84 -7.88
C ASN A 59 -11.05 -4.42 -9.22
N LYS A 60 -12.33 -4.22 -9.56
CA LYS A 60 -12.89 -4.59 -10.86
C LYS A 60 -13.68 -3.41 -11.39
N THR A 61 -13.34 -3.00 -12.59
CA THR A 61 -14.04 -1.99 -13.39
C THR A 61 -14.27 -2.56 -14.80
N PRO A 62 -15.03 -1.86 -15.68
CA PRO A 62 -15.12 -2.28 -17.10
C PRO A 62 -13.76 -2.32 -17.82
N GLU A 63 -12.79 -1.49 -17.37
CA GLU A 63 -11.49 -1.31 -18.03
C GLU A 63 -10.38 -2.18 -17.41
N ALA A 64 -10.53 -2.58 -16.14
CA ALA A 64 -9.47 -3.26 -15.42
C ALA A 64 -10.00 -4.19 -14.31
N GLU A 65 -9.28 -5.28 -14.12
CA GLU A 65 -9.49 -6.20 -13.00
C GLU A 65 -8.13 -6.62 -12.44
N PHE A 66 -7.90 -6.38 -11.14
CA PHE A 66 -6.63 -6.72 -10.50
C PHE A 66 -6.78 -6.93 -9.00
N TRP A 67 -5.84 -7.66 -8.44
CA TRP A 67 -5.53 -7.71 -7.02
C TRP A 67 -4.36 -6.79 -6.73
N GLY A 68 -4.35 -6.12 -5.58
CA GLY A 68 -3.32 -5.14 -5.27
C GLY A 68 -2.82 -5.20 -3.83
N ILE A 69 -1.51 -4.95 -3.68
CA ILE A 69 -0.87 -4.64 -2.41
C ILE A 69 -0.56 -3.15 -2.44
N GLU A 70 -1.22 -2.39 -1.58
CA GLU A 70 -1.06 -0.94 -1.51
C GLU A 70 -0.25 -0.57 -0.27
N PHE A 71 0.79 0.24 -0.50
CA PHE A 71 1.62 0.85 0.52
C PHE A 71 1.30 2.32 0.63
N LYS A 72 0.91 2.76 1.82
CA LYS A 72 0.73 4.17 2.13
C LYS A 72 1.80 4.59 3.13
N THR A 73 2.67 5.50 2.72
CA THR A 73 3.70 6.04 3.59
C THR A 73 3.19 7.28 4.31
N TYR A 74 3.54 7.40 5.58
CA TYR A 74 3.18 8.55 6.40
C TYR A 74 4.38 9.06 7.18
N ARG A 75 4.56 10.38 7.19
CA ARG A 75 5.58 11.06 7.95
C ARG A 75 5.02 12.30 8.62
N LYS A 76 5.41 12.52 9.88
CA LYS A 76 5.06 13.69 10.66
C LYS A 76 6.30 14.36 11.22
N LEU A 77 6.43 15.67 10.99
CA LEU A 77 7.48 16.53 11.52
C LEU A 77 6.89 17.59 12.43
N LYS A 78 7.56 17.86 13.56
CA LYS A 78 7.16 18.92 14.50
C LYS A 78 7.88 20.23 14.20
N ALA A 79 7.23 21.36 14.47
CA ALA A 79 7.73 22.71 14.15
C ALA A 79 9.09 23.06 14.77
N SER A 80 9.39 22.54 15.95
CA SER A 80 10.70 22.77 16.63
C SER A 80 11.92 22.30 15.82
N ASN A 81 11.68 21.58 14.74
CA ASN A 81 12.71 21.01 13.89
C ASN A 81 12.73 21.58 12.45
N PHE A 82 11.81 22.51 12.10
CA PHE A 82 11.67 22.96 10.70
C PHE A 82 12.94 23.64 10.15
N ASP A 83 13.54 24.55 10.89
CA ASP A 83 14.69 25.32 10.40
C ASP A 83 15.96 24.49 10.27
N LYS A 84 16.20 23.56 11.19
CA LYS A 84 17.33 22.61 11.09
C LYS A 84 17.08 21.53 10.03
N MET A 85 15.81 21.19 9.81
CA MET A 85 15.41 20.07 8.98
C MET A 85 15.17 20.45 7.52
N GLU A 86 14.96 21.71 7.19
CA GLU A 86 14.78 22.12 5.80
C GLU A 86 16.02 21.81 4.94
N LYS A 87 17.22 21.96 5.53
CA LYS A 87 18.49 21.56 4.90
C LYS A 87 18.65 20.04 4.84
N LEU A 88 18.18 19.33 5.85
CA LEU A 88 18.22 17.87 5.91
C LEU A 88 17.16 17.23 5.04
N ILE A 89 15.96 17.82 4.92
CA ILE A 89 14.87 17.37 4.07
C ILE A 89 15.23 17.39 2.58
N LYS A 90 16.07 18.35 2.16
CA LYS A 90 16.59 18.40 0.78
C LYS A 90 17.60 17.29 0.48
N ALA A 91 18.23 16.76 1.50
CA ALA A 91 19.23 15.68 1.41
C ALA A 91 18.64 14.30 1.77
N GLU A 92 17.36 14.22 2.13
CA GLU A 92 16.74 12.98 2.58
C GLU A 92 16.28 12.08 1.43
N PRO A 93 16.55 10.78 1.53
CA PRO A 93 15.84 9.80 0.73
C PRO A 93 14.37 9.89 1.10
N MET A 94 13.57 10.23 0.12
CA MET A 94 12.15 10.43 0.35
C MET A 94 11.46 9.10 0.15
N TRP A 95 11.10 8.45 1.25
CA TRP A 95 10.15 7.35 1.31
C TRP A 95 8.79 7.82 0.76
N ARG A 96 8.73 8.26 -0.49
CA ARG A 96 7.56 8.97 -0.99
C ARG A 96 6.73 8.10 -1.89
N GLU A 97 7.26 7.83 -3.03
CA GLU A 97 6.55 7.18 -4.11
C GLU A 97 7.15 5.81 -4.31
N MET A 98 6.33 4.82 -4.49
CA MET A 98 6.79 3.48 -4.85
C MET A 98 7.08 3.47 -6.34
N GLU A 99 8.32 3.21 -6.70
CA GLU A 99 8.74 3.02 -8.09
C GLU A 99 8.46 1.59 -8.55
N ASP A 100 8.76 0.62 -7.67
CA ASP A 100 8.51 -0.78 -7.94
C ASP A 100 8.33 -1.56 -6.63
N PHE A 101 7.67 -2.71 -6.72
CA PHE A 101 7.54 -3.66 -5.63
C PHE A 101 7.76 -5.07 -6.17
N ILE A 102 8.90 -5.63 -5.84
CA ILE A 102 9.30 -6.96 -6.32
C ILE A 102 8.84 -8.02 -5.32
N VAL A 103 8.16 -9.03 -5.84
CA VAL A 103 7.78 -10.23 -5.11
C VAL A 103 8.44 -11.45 -5.76
N MET A 104 9.18 -12.21 -4.96
CA MET A 104 9.79 -13.47 -5.36
C MET A 104 9.06 -14.60 -4.66
N VAL A 105 8.45 -15.49 -5.42
CA VAL A 105 7.77 -16.68 -4.93
C VAL A 105 8.57 -17.90 -5.35
N ASP A 106 9.03 -18.69 -4.39
CA ASP A 106 9.79 -19.93 -4.63
C ASP A 106 10.95 -19.73 -5.62
N GLY A 107 11.63 -18.57 -5.52
CA GLY A 107 12.77 -18.19 -6.36
C GLY A 107 12.41 -17.57 -7.72
N GLN A 108 11.12 -17.40 -8.04
CA GLN A 108 10.67 -16.78 -9.29
C GLN A 108 10.05 -15.40 -9.01
N ARG A 109 10.40 -14.41 -9.85
CA ARG A 109 9.81 -13.07 -9.78
C ARG A 109 8.40 -13.10 -10.37
N LEU A 110 7.41 -12.64 -9.59
CA LEU A 110 6.07 -12.39 -10.10
C LEU A 110 6.03 -11.12 -10.95
N GLN A 111 5.14 -11.12 -11.93
CA GLN A 111 4.84 -9.94 -12.75
C GLN A 111 3.90 -9.03 -11.97
N SER A 112 4.23 -7.75 -11.88
CA SER A 112 3.35 -6.74 -11.27
C SER A 112 3.41 -5.44 -12.04
N GLU A 113 2.30 -4.71 -12.05
CA GLU A 113 2.25 -3.32 -12.50
C GLU A 113 2.25 -2.40 -11.29
N THR A 114 3.13 -1.42 -11.27
CA THR A 114 3.23 -0.48 -10.15
C THR A 114 2.61 0.86 -10.52
N ILE A 115 1.72 1.35 -9.65
CA ILE A 115 1.12 2.68 -9.72
C ILE A 115 1.60 3.48 -8.52
N SER A 116 2.34 4.55 -8.79
CA SER A 116 2.79 5.50 -7.76
C SER A 116 1.67 6.45 -7.35
N PHE A 117 1.66 6.85 -6.09
CA PHE A 117 0.77 7.88 -5.56
C PHE A 117 1.56 9.13 -5.25
N ASP A 118 1.11 10.26 -5.78
CA ASP A 118 1.66 11.58 -5.50
C ASP A 118 1.66 11.88 -4.00
N SER A 119 2.65 12.67 -3.58
CA SER A 119 2.75 13.08 -2.19
C SER A 119 1.75 14.19 -1.87
N GLU A 120 0.84 13.91 -0.95
CA GLU A 120 0.03 14.93 -0.31
C GLU A 120 0.77 15.50 0.90
N LYS A 121 0.71 16.83 1.07
CA LYS A 121 1.33 17.54 2.19
C LYS A 121 0.29 18.40 2.90
N ASN A 122 0.25 18.27 4.23
CA ASN A 122 -0.49 19.17 5.09
C ASN A 122 0.48 19.87 6.04
N THR A 123 0.50 21.21 6.01
CA THR A 123 1.38 22.01 6.85
C THR A 123 0.55 22.91 7.73
N THR A 124 0.73 22.80 9.03
CA THR A 124 0.19 23.72 10.05
C THR A 124 1.33 24.55 10.63
N SER A 125 1.02 25.50 11.52
CA SER A 125 2.04 26.27 12.26
C SER A 125 2.96 25.40 13.14
N THR A 126 2.51 24.20 13.50
CA THR A 126 3.22 23.34 14.46
C THR A 126 3.63 21.98 13.89
N THR A 127 3.08 21.56 12.73
CA THR A 127 3.35 20.24 12.17
C THR A 127 3.37 20.28 10.65
N ARG A 128 4.20 19.42 10.06
CA ARG A 128 4.15 19.06 8.64
C ARG A 128 3.91 17.56 8.54
N GLU A 129 2.84 17.18 7.84
CA GLU A 129 2.49 15.80 7.57
C GLU A 129 2.59 15.55 6.06
N SER A 130 3.07 14.40 5.67
CA SER A 130 3.12 14.00 4.27
C SER A 130 2.74 12.53 4.11
N TRP A 131 1.98 12.26 3.05
CA TRP A 131 1.56 10.94 2.62
C TRP A 131 1.97 10.70 1.18
N SER A 132 2.37 9.52 0.88
CA SER A 132 2.66 9.06 -0.47
C SER A 132 2.65 7.53 -0.48
N GLY A 133 3.01 6.93 -1.58
CA GLY A 133 3.12 5.47 -1.67
C GLY A 133 2.90 4.96 -3.07
N GLY A 134 2.30 3.79 -3.15
CA GLY A 134 1.97 3.16 -4.42
C GLY A 134 1.24 1.85 -4.23
N ARG A 135 0.89 1.24 -5.34
CA ARG A 135 0.20 -0.04 -5.42
C ARG A 135 0.90 -0.93 -6.43
N ALA A 136 1.22 -2.14 -6.03
CA ALA A 136 1.58 -3.21 -6.95
C ALA A 136 0.33 -3.99 -7.30
N GLN A 137 0.05 -4.15 -8.60
CA GLN A 137 -1.11 -4.85 -9.14
C GLN A 137 -0.68 -6.19 -9.69
N PHE A 138 -1.48 -7.21 -9.42
CA PHE A 138 -1.23 -8.60 -9.80
C PHE A 138 -2.47 -9.21 -10.44
N LEU A 139 -2.29 -10.22 -11.26
CA LEU A 139 -3.37 -11.13 -11.65
C LEU A 139 -3.77 -12.02 -10.47
N LEU A 140 -4.95 -12.62 -10.55
CA LEU A 140 -5.44 -13.53 -9.50
C LEU A 140 -4.47 -14.70 -9.27
N GLU A 141 -3.94 -15.28 -10.33
CA GLU A 141 -3.04 -16.44 -10.28
C GLU A 141 -1.76 -16.12 -9.49
N ASP A 142 -1.12 -14.97 -9.79
CA ASP A 142 0.07 -14.50 -9.05
C ASP A 142 -0.25 -14.24 -7.58
N PHE A 143 -1.44 -13.70 -7.31
CA PHE A 143 -1.89 -13.41 -5.95
C PHE A 143 -2.12 -14.68 -5.14
N GLU A 144 -2.67 -15.73 -5.78
CA GLU A 144 -2.79 -17.06 -5.19
C GLU A 144 -1.42 -17.71 -4.93
N GLU A 145 -0.43 -17.50 -5.80
CA GLU A 145 0.93 -17.98 -5.60
C GLU A 145 1.57 -17.36 -4.36
N ILE A 146 1.38 -16.04 -4.13
CA ILE A 146 1.83 -15.38 -2.90
C ILE A 146 1.25 -16.07 -1.67
N ALA A 147 -0.04 -16.38 -1.67
CA ALA A 147 -0.70 -17.02 -0.53
C ALA A 147 -0.17 -18.44 -0.24
N LYS A 148 0.21 -19.17 -1.29
CA LYS A 148 0.66 -20.58 -1.22
C LYS A 148 2.17 -20.74 -1.10
N ALA A 149 2.96 -19.67 -1.32
CA ALA A 149 4.42 -19.72 -1.40
C ALA A 149 5.08 -20.48 -0.24
N SER A 150 6.05 -21.31 -0.56
CA SER A 150 6.91 -21.96 0.45
C SER A 150 8.02 -21.02 0.91
N THR A 151 8.61 -20.30 -0.04
CA THR A 151 9.56 -19.21 0.20
C THR A 151 9.04 -17.94 -0.46
N LEU A 152 9.14 -16.83 0.26
CA LEU A 152 8.60 -15.55 -0.18
C LEU A 152 9.54 -14.43 0.25
N ASP A 153 10.04 -13.68 -0.74
CA ASP A 153 10.85 -12.48 -0.54
C ASP A 153 10.16 -11.29 -1.17
N MET A 154 10.23 -10.14 -0.49
CA MET A 154 9.62 -8.91 -0.98
C MET A 154 10.59 -7.74 -0.83
N ARG A 155 10.65 -6.90 -1.87
CA ARG A 155 11.48 -5.70 -1.88
C ARG A 155 10.68 -4.48 -2.34
N TYR A 156 10.78 -3.42 -1.55
CA TYR A 156 10.22 -2.11 -1.87
C TYR A 156 11.29 -1.24 -2.55
N TYR A 157 10.93 -0.64 -3.66
CA TYR A 157 11.72 0.37 -4.37
C TYR A 157 10.97 1.69 -4.36
N GLY A 158 11.55 2.70 -3.70
CA GLY A 158 11.09 4.08 -3.82
C GLY A 158 11.84 4.81 -4.91
N LEU A 159 11.39 6.00 -5.29
CA LEU A 159 11.97 6.84 -6.34
C LEU A 159 13.46 7.18 -6.15
N ASN A 160 13.99 7.03 -4.95
CA ASN A 160 15.42 7.22 -4.67
C ASN A 160 16.04 5.90 -4.22
N THR A 161 17.26 5.66 -4.65
CA THR A 161 18.04 4.46 -4.26
C THR A 161 18.11 4.25 -2.75
N ASP A 162 18.13 5.34 -1.98
CA ASP A 162 18.15 5.31 -0.52
C ASP A 162 16.79 4.89 0.11
N SER A 163 15.71 4.81 -0.66
CA SER A 163 14.40 4.31 -0.23
C SER A 163 14.10 2.88 -0.68
N GLN A 164 15.13 2.16 -1.06
CA GLN A 164 15.05 0.74 -1.40
C GLN A 164 15.38 -0.11 -0.18
N PHE A 165 14.59 -1.14 0.07
CA PHE A 165 14.85 -2.08 1.17
C PHE A 165 14.12 -3.41 0.97
N ASP A 166 14.74 -4.47 1.50
CA ASP A 166 14.08 -5.76 1.65
C ASP A 166 13.12 -5.70 2.83
N LEU A 167 11.96 -6.35 2.69
CA LEU A 167 11.06 -6.56 3.80
C LEU A 167 11.63 -7.65 4.71
N GLU A 168 11.44 -7.49 6.03
CA GLU A 168 11.82 -8.49 7.00
C GLU A 168 10.85 -9.69 6.97
N ASP A 169 11.26 -10.86 7.41
CA ASP A 169 10.46 -12.08 7.37
C ASP A 169 9.07 -11.92 8.02
N ASN A 170 9.01 -11.22 9.15
CA ASN A 170 7.75 -10.95 9.85
C ASN A 170 6.82 -10.01 9.06
N GLU A 171 7.37 -9.09 8.27
CA GLU A 171 6.63 -8.18 7.40
C GLU A 171 6.09 -8.94 6.20
N VAL A 172 6.93 -9.75 5.57
CA VAL A 172 6.56 -10.64 4.46
C VAL A 172 5.43 -11.60 4.89
N LEU A 173 5.57 -12.27 6.04
CA LEU A 173 4.55 -13.15 6.60
C LEU A 173 3.24 -12.42 6.90
N SER A 174 3.31 -11.17 7.37
CA SER A 174 2.13 -10.35 7.63
C SER A 174 1.40 -10.00 6.34
N ILE A 175 2.12 -9.62 5.28
CA ILE A 175 1.54 -9.34 3.97
C ILE A 175 0.93 -10.61 3.37
N LYS A 176 1.64 -11.74 3.42
CA LYS A 176 1.11 -13.05 3.02
C LYS A 176 -0.20 -13.38 3.73
N GLY A 177 -0.26 -13.11 5.04
CA GLY A 177 -1.48 -13.29 5.83
C GLY A 177 -2.64 -12.41 5.38
N LEU A 178 -2.38 -11.14 4.99
CA LEU A 178 -3.40 -10.25 4.42
C LEU A 178 -3.90 -10.76 3.07
N VAL A 179 -2.99 -11.23 2.21
CA VAL A 179 -3.32 -11.82 0.90
C VAL A 179 -4.21 -13.06 1.07
N ALA A 180 -3.82 -13.99 1.92
CA ALA A 180 -4.58 -15.20 2.20
C ALA A 180 -5.97 -14.88 2.79
N ALA A 181 -6.07 -13.89 3.68
CA ALA A 181 -7.33 -13.45 4.26
C ALA A 181 -8.26 -12.83 3.21
N ALA A 182 -7.72 -12.05 2.28
CA ALA A 182 -8.50 -11.44 1.20
C ALA A 182 -9.04 -12.46 0.21
N LEU A 183 -8.26 -13.50 -0.10
CA LEU A 183 -8.67 -14.59 -0.98
C LEU A 183 -9.73 -15.53 -0.34
N ALA A 184 -9.85 -15.52 0.99
CA ALA A 184 -10.81 -16.33 1.74
C ALA A 184 -12.19 -15.68 1.89
N ASP A 185 -12.36 -14.40 1.55
CA ASP A 185 -13.60 -13.63 1.57
C ASP A 185 -14.36 -13.72 0.23
#